data_381428a9d1735d2d5589b66e047ebcc7
#
_entry.id   381428a9d1735d2d5589b66e047ebcc7
#
_cell.length_a   1.000
_cell.length_b   1.000
_cell.length_c   1.000
_cell.angle_alpha   90.00
_cell.angle_beta   90.00
_cell.angle_gamma   90.00
#
_symmetry.space_group_name_H-M   'P 1'
#
loop_
_entity.id
_entity.type
_entity.pdbx_description
1 polymer ?
#
loop_
_entity_poly.entity_id
_entity_poly.type
_entity_poly.pdbx_seq_one_letter_code
_entity_poly.pdbx_strand_id
1 'polypeptide(L)'
;NSNDYDGIIVDCAPTGETLRLLALPEVMQWYIDKVLPAERRVIRALRPVLTKAAGVPMPGDGVFDAIVRLHDDLAEVRRILTSELASVRVVLTPEAVVVAEARRSLTMLSLFGYRVDGVIANRVFPTDGQDPWLAGWVQQQSVVLDDLRDSFTGLPIWVGPYQSAEPVGGEALRAFAGDLYGDEDALAAPS
;
A
#
# COMPACT_ATOMS: atom_id res chain seq x y z
N ASN A 1 -10.00 -19.79 4.12
CA ASN A 1 -11.29 -19.70 4.82
C ASN A 1 -11.35 -18.37 5.53
N SER A 2 -12.07 -17.40 4.97
CA SER A 2 -12.20 -16.03 5.47
C SER A 2 -13.18 -15.89 6.66
N ASN A 3 -13.70 -16.98 7.21
CA ASN A 3 -14.67 -16.96 8.30
C ASN A 3 -14.06 -17.01 9.70
N ASP A 4 -12.74 -17.07 9.82
CA ASP A 4 -12.07 -17.25 11.12
C ASP A 4 -11.52 -15.93 11.68
N TYR A 5 -11.59 -14.83 10.93
CA TYR A 5 -11.01 -13.53 11.29
C TYR A 5 -11.97 -12.38 10.95
N ASP A 6 -12.05 -11.41 11.85
CA ASP A 6 -12.86 -10.19 11.66
C ASP A 6 -12.18 -9.18 10.72
N GLY A 7 -10.86 -9.28 10.55
CA GLY A 7 -10.07 -8.42 9.67
C GLY A 7 -8.72 -9.03 9.32
N ILE A 8 -8.16 -8.56 8.21
CA ILE A 8 -6.81 -8.93 7.75
C ILE A 8 -6.00 -7.65 7.59
N ILE A 9 -4.88 -7.57 8.28
CA ILE A 9 -3.91 -6.48 8.14
C ILE A 9 -2.73 -6.99 7.33
N VAL A 10 -2.42 -6.31 6.23
CA VAL A 10 -1.28 -6.63 5.38
C VAL A 10 -0.21 -5.57 5.61
N ASP A 11 0.92 -5.98 6.20
CA ASP A 11 2.11 -5.14 6.31
C ASP A 11 2.78 -5.07 4.94
N CYS A 12 2.86 -3.87 4.38
CA CYS A 12 3.32 -3.65 3.04
C CYS A 12 4.79 -3.21 3.01
N ALA A 13 5.53 -3.65 2.00
CA ALA A 13 6.87 -3.19 1.68
C ALA A 13 6.92 -1.66 1.46
N PRO A 14 8.12 -1.03 1.42
CA PRO A 14 8.27 0.40 1.18
C PRO A 14 7.46 0.91 -0.01
N THR A 15 6.93 2.11 0.11
CA THR A 15 5.87 2.74 -0.70
C THR A 15 6.01 2.56 -2.22
N GLY A 16 7.22 2.71 -2.75
CA GLY A 16 7.46 2.65 -4.19
C GLY A 16 7.19 1.27 -4.82
N GLU A 17 7.52 0.19 -4.13
CA GLU A 17 7.29 -1.18 -4.60
C GLU A 17 5.83 -1.58 -4.43
N THR A 18 5.23 -1.24 -3.29
CA THR A 18 3.81 -1.48 -3.03
C THR A 18 2.92 -0.79 -4.06
N LEU A 19 3.18 0.48 -4.35
CA LEU A 19 2.42 1.23 -5.36
C LEU A 19 2.56 0.63 -6.77
N ARG A 20 3.73 0.11 -7.13
CA ARG A 20 3.93 -0.61 -8.40
C ARG A 20 3.11 -1.90 -8.47
N LEU A 21 3.07 -2.66 -7.38
CA LEU A 21 2.25 -3.88 -7.29
C LEU A 21 0.76 -3.56 -7.36
N LEU A 22 0.30 -2.50 -6.69
CA LEU A 22 -1.08 -2.06 -6.73
C LEU A 22 -1.51 -1.54 -8.12
N ALA A 23 -0.57 -0.98 -8.90
CA ALA A 23 -0.81 -0.56 -10.28
C ALA A 23 -0.76 -1.71 -11.31
N LEU A 24 -0.22 -2.88 -10.93
CA LEU A 24 0.00 -4.00 -11.84
C LEU A 24 -1.27 -4.49 -12.55
N PRO A 25 -2.44 -4.65 -11.88
CA PRO A 25 -3.65 -5.11 -12.54
C PRO A 25 -4.07 -4.21 -13.71
N GLU A 26 -3.91 -2.91 -13.57
CA GLU A 26 -4.30 -1.93 -14.58
C GLU A 26 -3.40 -1.97 -15.83
N VAL A 27 -2.09 -2.10 -15.61
CA VAL A 27 -1.10 -2.27 -16.70
C VAL A 27 -1.33 -3.61 -17.42
N MET A 28 -1.59 -4.69 -16.69
CA MET A 28 -1.86 -6.00 -17.23
C MET A 28 -3.16 -6.01 -18.05
N GLN A 29 -4.21 -5.34 -17.60
CA GLN A 29 -5.47 -5.23 -18.31
C GLN A 29 -5.27 -4.60 -19.69
N TRP A 30 -4.55 -3.46 -19.76
CA TRP A 30 -4.23 -2.81 -21.03
C TRP A 30 -3.47 -3.76 -21.99
N TYR A 31 -2.48 -4.49 -21.47
CA TYR A 31 -1.72 -5.44 -22.27
C TYR A 31 -2.60 -6.56 -22.82
N ILE A 32 -3.45 -7.15 -22.01
CA ILE A 32 -4.34 -8.26 -22.39
C ILE A 32 -5.38 -7.80 -23.41
N ASP A 33 -5.95 -6.62 -23.23
CA ASP A 33 -7.01 -6.10 -24.09
C ASP A 33 -6.48 -5.65 -25.46
N LYS A 34 -5.29 -5.08 -25.51
CA LYS A 34 -4.76 -4.42 -26.71
C LYS A 34 -3.65 -5.20 -27.41
N VAL A 35 -2.73 -5.79 -26.67
CA VAL A 35 -1.52 -6.39 -27.23
C VAL A 35 -1.69 -7.89 -27.45
N LEU A 36 -2.18 -8.60 -26.45
CA LEU A 36 -2.30 -10.06 -26.47
C LEU A 36 -3.13 -10.61 -27.65
N PRO A 37 -4.27 -10.00 -28.06
CA PRO A 37 -5.02 -10.48 -29.24
C PRO A 37 -4.25 -10.33 -30.54
N ALA A 38 -3.43 -9.29 -30.68
CA ALA A 38 -2.60 -9.07 -31.83
C ALA A 38 -1.46 -10.10 -31.90
N GLU A 39 -0.78 -10.33 -30.77
CA GLU A 39 0.28 -11.33 -30.64
C GLU A 39 -0.24 -12.75 -30.93
N ARG A 40 -1.40 -13.13 -30.37
CA ARG A 40 -2.05 -14.42 -30.64
C ARG A 40 -2.30 -14.63 -32.14
N ARG A 41 -2.76 -13.60 -32.86
CA ARG A 41 -3.00 -13.68 -34.31
C ARG A 41 -1.70 -13.91 -35.09
N VAL A 42 -0.65 -13.15 -34.79
CA VAL A 42 0.66 -13.23 -35.42
C VAL A 42 1.30 -14.62 -35.16
N ILE A 43 1.30 -15.06 -33.89
CA ILE A 43 1.86 -16.37 -33.53
C ILE A 43 1.11 -17.51 -34.20
N ARG A 44 -0.22 -17.49 -34.25
CA ARG A 44 -1.01 -18.50 -34.96
C ARG A 44 -0.70 -18.53 -36.48
N ALA A 45 -0.54 -17.37 -37.09
CA ALA A 45 -0.21 -17.29 -38.53
C ALA A 45 1.21 -17.78 -38.82
N LEU A 46 2.17 -17.54 -37.96
CA LEU A 46 3.58 -17.91 -38.17
C LEU A 46 3.93 -19.31 -37.66
N ARG A 47 3.13 -19.89 -36.77
CA ARG A 47 3.36 -21.21 -36.17
C ARG A 47 3.71 -22.31 -37.17
N PRO A 48 2.95 -22.52 -38.28
CA PRO A 48 3.26 -23.60 -39.23
C PRO A 48 4.57 -23.39 -39.98
N VAL A 49 5.01 -22.14 -40.14
CA VAL A 49 6.25 -21.80 -40.85
C VAL A 49 7.46 -21.96 -39.92
N LEU A 50 7.39 -21.43 -38.68
CA LEU A 50 8.50 -21.40 -37.73
C LEU A 50 8.78 -22.77 -37.11
N THR A 51 7.75 -23.57 -36.82
CA THR A 51 7.95 -24.95 -36.33
C THR A 51 8.61 -25.84 -37.33
N LYS A 52 8.34 -25.66 -38.64
CA LYS A 52 8.97 -26.44 -39.72
C LYS A 52 10.38 -25.96 -40.08
N ALA A 53 10.66 -24.66 -39.95
CA ALA A 53 11.91 -24.08 -40.45
C ALA A 53 13.00 -23.97 -39.37
N ALA A 54 12.65 -23.78 -38.09
CA ALA A 54 13.61 -23.43 -37.03
C ALA A 54 13.64 -24.38 -35.83
N GLY A 55 12.70 -25.34 -35.72
CA GLY A 55 12.65 -26.25 -34.56
C GLY A 55 12.47 -25.56 -33.19
N VAL A 56 12.11 -24.27 -33.18
CA VAL A 56 11.97 -23.49 -31.94
C VAL A 56 10.62 -23.79 -31.28
N PRO A 57 10.58 -24.21 -30.02
CA PRO A 57 9.32 -24.40 -29.31
C PRO A 57 8.61 -23.06 -29.14
N MET A 58 7.48 -22.92 -29.82
CA MET A 58 6.62 -21.72 -29.68
C MET A 58 5.70 -21.84 -28.47
N PRO A 59 5.39 -20.73 -27.78
CA PRO A 59 4.43 -20.75 -26.70
C PRO A 59 3.13 -21.40 -27.12
N GLY A 60 2.70 -22.41 -26.38
CA GLY A 60 1.41 -23.07 -26.62
C GLY A 60 0.23 -22.19 -26.19
N ASP A 61 -0.97 -22.54 -26.67
CA ASP A 61 -2.20 -21.83 -26.25
C ASP A 61 -2.37 -21.82 -24.74
N GLY A 62 -1.83 -22.81 -23.99
CA GLY A 62 -1.84 -22.88 -22.54
C GLY A 62 -1.12 -21.73 -21.83
N VAL A 63 -0.08 -21.13 -22.43
CA VAL A 63 0.59 -19.94 -21.85
C VAL A 63 -0.34 -18.74 -21.91
N PHE A 64 -1.02 -18.53 -23.01
CA PHE A 64 -1.99 -17.45 -23.16
C PHE A 64 -3.17 -17.60 -22.18
N ASP A 65 -3.64 -18.83 -21.99
CA ASP A 65 -4.72 -19.12 -21.04
C ASP A 65 -4.27 -18.93 -19.59
N ALA A 66 -2.99 -19.19 -19.29
CA ALA A 66 -2.42 -18.88 -17.97
C ALA A 66 -2.33 -17.37 -17.72
N ILE A 67 -1.97 -16.59 -18.74
CA ILE A 67 -1.92 -15.11 -18.64
C ILE A 67 -3.34 -14.55 -18.41
N VAL A 68 -4.34 -15.07 -19.12
CA VAL A 68 -5.74 -14.63 -18.93
C VAL A 68 -6.21 -14.97 -17.52
N ARG A 69 -5.97 -16.18 -17.02
CA ARG A 69 -6.33 -16.54 -15.64
C ARG A 69 -5.65 -15.65 -14.61
N LEU A 70 -4.34 -15.40 -14.77
CA LEU A 70 -3.63 -14.47 -13.88
C LEU A 70 -4.25 -13.07 -13.89
N HIS A 71 -4.68 -12.60 -15.06
CA HIS A 71 -5.38 -11.33 -15.16
C HIS A 71 -6.70 -11.33 -14.39
N ASP A 72 -7.50 -12.37 -14.57
CA ASP A 72 -8.81 -12.48 -13.90
C ASP A 72 -8.62 -12.51 -12.36
N ASP A 73 -7.61 -13.25 -11.88
CA ASP A 73 -7.26 -13.28 -10.47
C ASP A 73 -6.82 -11.89 -9.95
N LEU A 74 -5.98 -11.16 -10.72
CA LEU A 74 -5.54 -9.81 -10.38
C LEU A 74 -6.69 -8.80 -10.43
N ALA A 75 -7.61 -8.94 -11.38
CA ALA A 75 -8.80 -8.08 -11.46
C ALA A 75 -9.70 -8.27 -10.24
N GLU A 76 -9.86 -9.51 -9.77
CA GLU A 76 -10.62 -9.80 -8.55
C GLU A 76 -9.94 -9.22 -7.30
N VAL A 77 -8.61 -9.37 -7.16
CA VAL A 77 -7.86 -8.75 -6.08
C VAL A 77 -8.04 -7.22 -6.09
N ARG A 78 -7.90 -6.59 -7.27
CA ARG A 78 -8.12 -5.15 -7.41
C ARG A 78 -9.52 -4.75 -6.96
N ARG A 79 -10.55 -5.50 -7.40
CA ARG A 79 -11.94 -5.24 -7.03
C ARG A 79 -12.14 -5.23 -5.52
N ILE A 80 -11.48 -6.14 -4.79
CA ILE A 80 -11.54 -6.17 -3.32
C ILE A 80 -10.80 -4.95 -2.75
N LEU A 81 -9.58 -4.68 -3.21
CA LEU A 81 -8.73 -3.61 -2.68
C LEU A 81 -9.26 -2.19 -2.96
N THR A 82 -10.10 -2.02 -3.99
CA THR A 82 -10.75 -0.73 -4.29
C THR A 82 -12.19 -0.65 -3.79
N SER A 83 -12.67 -1.68 -3.07
CA SER A 83 -14.01 -1.70 -2.47
C SER A 83 -14.02 -1.06 -1.08
N GLU A 84 -15.21 -0.92 -0.51
CA GLU A 84 -15.39 -0.45 0.87
C GLU A 84 -14.87 -1.44 1.93
N LEU A 85 -14.56 -2.68 1.54
CA LEU A 85 -14.03 -3.71 2.42
C LEU A 85 -12.53 -3.53 2.69
N ALA A 86 -11.84 -2.69 1.94
CA ALA A 86 -10.41 -2.47 2.08
C ALA A 86 -10.09 -0.98 2.24
N SER A 87 -9.07 -0.70 3.04
CA SER A 87 -8.50 0.64 3.17
C SER A 87 -6.97 0.56 3.33
N VAL A 88 -6.33 1.67 3.07
CA VAL A 88 -4.89 1.85 3.25
C VAL A 88 -4.67 2.85 4.37
N ARG A 89 -3.86 2.48 5.35
CA ARG A 89 -3.39 3.37 6.41
C ARG A 89 -1.94 3.73 6.17
N VAL A 90 -1.67 5.02 5.99
CA VAL A 90 -0.31 5.50 5.72
C VAL A 90 0.45 5.64 7.04
N VAL A 91 1.56 4.96 7.19
CA VAL A 91 2.43 5.06 8.37
C VAL A 91 3.73 5.77 7.97
N LEU A 92 4.10 6.79 8.71
CA LEU A 92 5.30 7.59 8.44
C LEU A 92 5.98 8.06 9.73
N THR A 93 7.25 8.39 9.65
CA THR A 93 7.93 9.19 10.67
C THR A 93 7.82 10.68 10.32
N PRO A 94 7.68 11.58 11.33
CA PRO A 94 7.50 13.01 11.06
C PRO A 94 8.82 13.70 10.67
N GLU A 95 9.28 13.38 9.48
CA GLU A 95 10.42 13.96 8.79
C GLU A 95 9.96 14.59 7.48
N ALA A 96 10.43 15.78 7.14
CA ALA A 96 9.95 16.56 5.99
C ALA A 96 9.99 15.77 4.66
N VAL A 97 11.05 14.99 4.45
CA VAL A 97 11.20 14.16 3.24
C VAL A 97 10.17 13.03 3.22
N VAL A 98 9.94 12.39 4.36
CA VAL A 98 8.98 11.27 4.50
C VAL A 98 7.55 11.78 4.33
N VAL A 99 7.20 12.94 4.89
CA VAL A 99 5.90 13.58 4.70
C VAL A 99 5.68 13.94 3.22
N ALA A 100 6.68 14.47 2.54
CA ALA A 100 6.60 14.78 1.11
C ALA A 100 6.40 13.52 0.25
N GLU A 101 6.99 12.39 0.63
CA GLU A 101 6.77 11.10 -0.03
C GLU A 101 5.39 10.52 0.26
N ALA A 102 4.92 10.62 1.49
CA ALA A 102 3.58 10.20 1.88
C ALA A 102 2.49 10.96 1.10
N ARG A 103 2.68 12.27 0.85
CA ARG A 103 1.78 13.07 -0.02
C ARG A 103 1.73 12.53 -1.46
N ARG A 104 2.87 12.18 -2.03
CA ARG A 104 2.93 11.56 -3.37
C ARG A 104 2.21 10.21 -3.37
N SER A 105 2.41 9.42 -2.33
CA SER A 105 1.76 8.12 -2.15
C SER A 105 0.25 8.25 -2.04
N LEU A 106 -0.26 9.20 -1.24
CA LEU A 106 -1.69 9.50 -1.14
C LEU A 106 -2.28 9.86 -2.51
N THR A 107 -1.59 10.71 -3.27
CA THR A 107 -2.03 11.09 -4.62
C THR A 107 -2.12 9.88 -5.54
N MET A 108 -1.11 9.01 -5.53
CA MET A 108 -1.10 7.80 -6.35
C MET A 108 -2.18 6.80 -5.94
N LEU A 109 -2.35 6.55 -4.63
CA LEU A 109 -3.41 5.69 -4.11
C LEU A 109 -4.79 6.19 -4.54
N SER A 110 -5.04 7.49 -4.43
CA SER A 110 -6.30 8.12 -4.85
C SER A 110 -6.53 8.00 -6.35
N LEU A 111 -5.50 8.18 -7.18
CA LEU A 111 -5.59 8.01 -8.63
C LEU A 111 -5.93 6.57 -9.04
N PHE A 112 -5.45 5.57 -8.29
CA PHE A 112 -5.77 4.16 -8.52
C PHE A 112 -7.08 3.71 -7.86
N GLY A 113 -7.80 4.62 -7.18
CA GLY A 113 -9.08 4.32 -6.55
C GLY A 113 -8.98 3.61 -5.21
N TYR A 114 -7.81 3.60 -4.57
CA TYR A 114 -7.65 3.05 -3.22
C TYR A 114 -8.12 4.06 -2.18
N ARG A 115 -8.86 3.58 -1.20
CA ARG A 115 -9.31 4.38 -0.07
C ARG A 115 -8.22 4.48 0.98
N VAL A 116 -7.75 5.69 1.28
CA VAL A 116 -6.90 5.96 2.44
C VAL A 116 -7.80 6.34 3.61
N ASP A 117 -7.72 5.63 4.72
CA ASP A 117 -8.57 5.83 5.90
C ASP A 117 -7.90 6.64 7.00
N GLY A 118 -6.60 6.90 6.91
CA GLY A 118 -5.90 7.73 7.86
C GLY A 118 -4.39 7.65 7.78
N VAL A 119 -3.74 8.41 8.65
CA VAL A 119 -2.29 8.54 8.72
C VAL A 119 -1.81 8.28 10.14
N ILE A 120 -0.73 7.55 10.31
CA ILE A 120 -0.04 7.35 11.57
C ILE A 120 1.32 8.06 11.52
N ALA A 121 1.48 9.13 12.29
CA ALA A 121 2.77 9.74 12.57
C ALA A 121 3.45 8.97 13.71
N ASN A 122 4.33 8.04 13.35
CA ASN A 122 5.01 7.17 14.30
C ASN A 122 6.35 7.75 14.77
N ARG A 123 6.80 7.34 15.95
CA ARG A 123 8.08 7.78 16.56
C ARG A 123 8.13 9.29 16.84
N VAL A 124 7.05 9.83 17.34
CA VAL A 124 6.99 11.22 17.78
C VAL A 124 7.67 11.35 19.13
N PHE A 125 8.65 12.25 19.24
CA PHE A 125 9.37 12.47 20.50
C PHE A 125 8.45 13.05 21.59
N PRO A 126 8.62 12.61 22.85
CA PRO A 126 7.87 13.17 23.96
C PRO A 126 8.27 14.63 24.19
N THR A 127 7.30 15.46 24.58
CA THR A 127 7.48 16.90 24.77
C THR A 127 7.95 17.28 26.18
N ASP A 128 7.94 16.34 27.11
CA ASP A 128 8.25 16.53 28.53
C ASP A 128 9.74 16.36 28.88
N GLY A 129 10.58 16.07 27.88
CA GLY A 129 12.02 15.89 28.05
C GLY A 129 12.75 17.20 28.40
N GLN A 130 13.58 17.18 29.44
CA GLN A 130 14.38 18.33 29.87
C GLN A 130 15.75 18.43 29.19
N ASP A 131 16.05 17.51 28.26
CA ASP A 131 17.32 17.50 27.53
C ASP A 131 17.32 18.59 26.44
N PRO A 132 18.25 19.56 26.48
CA PRO A 132 18.34 20.62 25.46
C PRO A 132 18.57 20.10 24.04
N TRP A 133 19.24 18.96 23.88
CA TRP A 133 19.45 18.35 22.58
C TRP A 133 18.13 17.79 22.03
N LEU A 134 17.35 17.10 22.87
CA LEU A 134 16.03 16.59 22.52
C LEU A 134 15.05 17.73 22.21
N ALA A 135 15.12 18.84 22.95
CA ALA A 135 14.25 20.01 22.72
C ALA A 135 14.35 20.56 21.29
N GLY A 136 15.55 20.56 20.69
CA GLY A 136 15.76 20.96 19.30
C GLY A 136 15.02 20.03 18.31
N TRP A 137 15.08 18.73 18.55
CA TRP A 137 14.37 17.74 17.74
C TRP A 137 12.85 17.82 17.88
N VAL A 138 12.36 17.99 19.11
CA VAL A 138 10.93 18.20 19.39
C VAL A 138 10.40 19.43 18.65
N GLN A 139 11.13 20.55 18.72
CA GLN A 139 10.78 21.78 18.01
C GLN A 139 10.71 21.56 16.48
N GLN A 140 11.72 20.91 15.90
CA GLN A 140 11.74 20.63 14.46
C GLN A 140 10.61 19.69 14.08
N GLN A 141 10.36 18.66 14.86
CA GLN A 141 9.31 17.69 14.61
C GLN A 141 7.91 18.32 14.73
N SER A 142 7.68 19.28 15.64
CA SER A 142 6.41 19.97 15.75
C SER A 142 6.04 20.73 14.47
N VAL A 143 7.02 21.38 13.82
CA VAL A 143 6.80 22.08 12.54
C VAL A 143 6.40 21.08 11.44
N VAL A 144 7.04 19.90 11.42
CA VAL A 144 6.70 18.86 10.43
C VAL A 144 5.33 18.25 10.70
N LEU A 145 4.94 18.10 11.97
CA LEU A 145 3.61 17.62 12.35
C LEU A 145 2.50 18.62 11.96
N ASP A 146 2.76 19.91 12.01
CA ASP A 146 1.83 20.93 11.53
C ASP A 146 1.69 20.86 10.00
N ASP A 147 2.80 20.77 9.25
CA ASP A 147 2.78 20.53 7.79
C ASP A 147 2.07 19.23 7.40
N LEU A 148 2.21 18.19 8.24
CA LEU A 148 1.49 16.92 8.06
C LEU A 148 -0.03 17.14 8.19
N ARG A 149 -0.50 17.83 9.22
CA ARG A 149 -1.93 18.11 9.45
C ARG A 149 -2.54 18.90 8.28
N ASP A 150 -1.81 19.89 7.80
CA ASP A 150 -2.25 20.69 6.64
C ASP A 150 -2.28 19.86 5.37
N SER A 151 -1.33 18.95 5.19
CA SER A 151 -1.17 18.13 3.99
C SER A 151 -2.21 17.02 3.88
N PHE A 152 -2.70 16.50 5.00
CA PHE A 152 -3.65 15.39 5.07
C PHE A 152 -5.00 15.82 5.65
N THR A 153 -5.39 17.06 5.39
CA THR A 153 -6.68 17.62 5.81
C THR A 153 -7.85 16.70 5.42
N GLY A 154 -8.71 16.39 6.37
CA GLY A 154 -9.86 15.51 6.18
C GLY A 154 -9.59 14.03 6.42
N LEU A 155 -8.34 13.64 6.72
CA LEU A 155 -8.00 12.32 7.20
C LEU A 155 -7.69 12.34 8.70
N PRO A 156 -8.10 11.34 9.47
CA PRO A 156 -7.65 11.19 10.85
C PRO A 156 -6.13 10.97 10.90
N ILE A 157 -5.49 11.59 11.87
CA ILE A 157 -4.05 11.48 12.11
C ILE A 157 -3.83 11.00 13.54
N TRP A 158 -3.29 9.80 13.68
CA TRP A 158 -2.88 9.26 14.98
C TRP A 158 -1.39 9.50 15.19
N VAL A 159 -1.02 9.76 16.43
CA VAL A 159 0.36 10.07 16.82
C VAL A 159 0.90 8.97 17.70
N GLY A 160 1.82 8.19 17.18
CA GLY A 160 2.51 7.13 17.92
C GLY A 160 3.76 7.69 18.63
N PRO A 161 3.80 7.66 19.98
CA PRO A 161 4.95 8.17 20.73
C PRO A 161 6.19 7.30 20.50
N TYR A 162 7.36 7.93 20.55
CA TYR A 162 8.63 7.22 20.55
C TYR A 162 8.77 6.41 21.84
N GLN A 163 8.80 5.09 21.70
CA GLN A 163 8.88 4.17 22.85
C GLN A 163 10.31 4.08 23.37
N SER A 164 10.46 3.95 24.68
CA SER A 164 11.76 3.77 25.34
C SER A 164 12.38 2.38 25.07
N ALA A 165 11.55 1.41 24.66
CA ALA A 165 11.94 0.07 24.28
C ALA A 165 11.03 -0.46 23.16
N GLU A 166 11.46 -1.46 22.43
CA GLU A 166 10.64 -2.11 21.41
C GLU A 166 9.43 -2.80 22.05
N PRO A 167 8.18 -2.52 21.61
CA PRO A 167 6.99 -3.15 22.16
C PRO A 167 6.89 -4.60 21.67
N VAL A 168 7.32 -5.55 22.49
CA VAL A 168 7.30 -6.97 22.17
C VAL A 168 6.26 -7.70 23.03
N GLY A 169 5.45 -8.53 22.40
CA GLY A 169 4.41 -9.34 23.03
C GLY A 169 3.07 -8.60 23.20
N GLY A 170 2.03 -9.38 23.49
CA GLY A 170 0.64 -8.90 23.40
C GLY A 170 0.30 -7.79 24.41
N GLU A 171 0.95 -7.75 25.57
CA GLU A 171 0.70 -6.71 26.59
C GLU A 171 1.31 -5.37 26.16
N ALA A 172 2.58 -5.37 25.74
CA ALA A 172 3.26 -4.16 25.27
C ALA A 172 2.62 -3.58 24.01
N LEU A 173 2.17 -4.45 23.10
CA LEU A 173 1.45 -4.02 21.90
C LEU A 173 0.08 -3.43 22.22
N ARG A 174 -0.65 -3.96 23.21
CA ARG A 174 -1.93 -3.36 23.65
C ARG A 174 -1.71 -2.00 24.32
N ALA A 175 -0.66 -1.87 25.14
CA ALA A 175 -0.31 -0.58 25.73
C ALA A 175 0.01 0.46 24.65
N PHE A 176 0.84 0.10 23.67
CA PHE A 176 1.16 0.97 22.55
C PHE A 176 -0.08 1.30 21.68
N ALA A 177 -0.98 0.35 21.47
CA ALA A 177 -2.24 0.62 20.78
C ALA A 177 -3.13 1.61 21.55
N GLY A 178 -3.17 1.52 22.89
CA GLY A 178 -3.84 2.51 23.73
C GLY A 178 -3.22 3.90 23.63
N ASP A 179 -1.89 4.00 23.59
CA ASP A 179 -1.19 5.27 23.38
C ASP A 179 -1.50 5.87 22.00
N LEU A 180 -1.67 5.03 20.99
CA LEU A 180 -1.86 5.43 19.59
C LEU A 180 -3.31 5.80 19.28
N TYR A 181 -4.27 4.96 19.68
CA TYR A 181 -5.68 5.08 19.30
C TYR A 181 -6.59 5.58 20.41
N GLY A 182 -6.10 5.58 21.67
CA GLY A 182 -6.95 5.88 22.84
C GLY A 182 -8.09 4.86 22.94
N ASP A 183 -9.31 5.37 23.05
CA ASP A 183 -10.54 4.56 23.11
C ASP A 183 -11.17 4.34 21.73
N GLU A 184 -10.52 4.79 20.65
CA GLU A 184 -11.03 4.59 19.28
C GLU A 184 -10.84 3.15 18.82
N ASP A 185 -11.82 2.64 18.07
CA ASP A 185 -11.67 1.35 17.39
C ASP A 185 -10.72 1.49 16.20
N ALA A 186 -9.55 0.89 16.32
CA ALA A 186 -8.51 0.93 15.28
C ALA A 186 -8.96 0.36 13.91
N LEU A 187 -10.01 -0.46 13.88
CA LEU A 187 -10.57 -1.06 12.67
C LEU A 187 -11.82 -0.32 12.16
N ALA A 188 -12.40 0.56 12.98
CA ALA A 188 -13.53 1.37 12.52
C ALA A 188 -13.07 2.31 11.40
N ALA A 189 -13.78 2.28 10.27
CA ALA A 189 -13.61 3.30 9.27
C ALA A 189 -14.05 4.64 9.88
N PRO A 190 -13.27 5.72 9.72
CA PRO A 190 -13.70 7.04 10.15
C PRO A 190 -15.03 7.39 9.45
N SER A 191 -16.00 7.78 10.25
CA SER A 191 -17.36 8.18 9.83
C SER A 191 -17.35 9.47 9.02
#